data_c41f48af748681ce2f072c039c875f8b
#
_entry.id   c41f48af748681ce2f072c039c875f8b
#
_cell.length_a   1.000
_cell.length_b   1.000
_cell.length_c   1.000
_cell.angle_alpha   90.00
_cell.angle_beta   90.00
_cell.angle_gamma   90.00
#
_symmetry.space_group_name_H-M   'P 1'
#
loop_
_entity.id
_entity.type
_entity.pdbx_description
1 polymer ?
#
loop_
_entity_poly.entity_id
_entity_poly.type
_entity_poly.pdbx_seq_one_letter_code
_entity_poly.pdbx_strand_id
1 'polypeptide(L)'
;AKHMLCEANQLICEGDETIGSSILLSAIEKPFIQILKNAGIDKYHGILAAVEHDFKGYNIKTGQYVDMVEEGIIDPTKVTRTALENAVSVAGTMLITECTIVDDPEDDKEVDPMSMMGM
;
A
#
# COMPACT_ATOMS: atom_id res chain seq x y z
N ALA A 1 -2.05 -7.96 -11.98
CA ALA A 1 -0.66 -7.85 -11.51
C ALA A 1 -0.29 -8.99 -10.56
N LYS A 2 -1.02 -9.21 -9.45
CA LYS A 2 -0.72 -10.27 -8.46
C LYS A 2 -0.65 -11.67 -9.08
N HIS A 3 -1.60 -12.05 -9.94
CA HIS A 3 -1.63 -13.36 -10.60
C HIS A 3 -0.38 -13.58 -11.46
N MET A 4 0.01 -12.61 -12.26
CA MET A 4 1.22 -12.67 -13.08
C MET A 4 2.49 -12.78 -12.25
N LEU A 5 2.56 -12.08 -11.12
CA LEU A 5 3.69 -12.16 -10.20
C LEU A 5 3.74 -13.51 -9.49
N CYS A 6 2.60 -14.10 -9.16
CA CYS A 6 2.51 -15.43 -8.53
C CYS A 6 3.01 -16.52 -9.50
N GLU A 7 2.62 -16.47 -10.77
CA GLU A 7 3.11 -17.38 -11.80
C GLU A 7 4.60 -17.21 -12.03
N ALA A 8 5.07 -15.97 -12.14
CA ALA A 8 6.50 -15.67 -12.29
C ALA A 8 7.32 -16.19 -11.10
N ASN A 9 6.80 -16.05 -9.88
CA ASN A 9 7.48 -16.52 -8.67
C ASN A 9 7.66 -18.05 -8.66
N GLN A 10 6.68 -18.80 -9.11
CA GLN A 10 6.76 -20.27 -9.20
C GLN A 10 7.78 -20.75 -10.22
N LEU A 11 8.09 -19.92 -11.22
CA LEU A 11 9.00 -20.25 -12.32
C LEU A 11 10.45 -19.84 -12.09
N ILE A 12 10.70 -18.85 -11.24
CA ILE A 12 12.00 -18.13 -11.21
C ILE A 12 12.66 -18.19 -9.82
N CYS A 13 11.91 -18.34 -8.73
CA CYS A 13 12.43 -18.21 -7.37
C CYS A 13 12.69 -19.58 -6.72
N GLU A 14 13.89 -19.78 -6.18
CA GLU A 14 14.25 -20.93 -5.36
C GLU A 14 14.79 -20.48 -3.99
N GLY A 15 14.50 -21.26 -2.95
CA GLY A 15 15.03 -21.01 -1.61
C GLY A 15 14.51 -19.73 -0.96
N ASP A 16 15.41 -18.89 -0.43
CA ASP A 16 15.07 -17.68 0.32
C ASP A 16 14.40 -16.60 -0.54
N GLU A 17 14.63 -16.60 -1.84
CA GLU A 17 13.98 -15.68 -2.79
C GLU A 17 12.45 -15.90 -2.84
N THR A 18 12.01 -17.15 -2.64
CA THR A 18 10.59 -17.48 -2.56
C THR A 18 9.92 -16.79 -1.36
N ILE A 19 10.64 -16.67 -0.24
CA ILE A 19 10.15 -15.98 0.95
C ILE A 19 10.00 -14.49 0.67
N GLY A 20 11.01 -13.88 0.07
CA GLY A 20 10.99 -12.46 -0.31
C GLY A 20 9.84 -12.11 -1.25
N SER A 21 9.62 -12.92 -2.28
CA SER A 21 8.53 -12.71 -3.22
C SER A 21 7.14 -12.94 -2.59
N SER A 22 6.99 -13.87 -1.66
CA SER A 22 5.74 -14.08 -0.93
C SER A 22 5.39 -12.87 -0.04
N ILE A 23 6.39 -12.23 0.57
CA ILE A 23 6.21 -10.99 1.33
C ILE A 23 5.71 -9.87 0.40
N LEU A 24 6.33 -9.71 -0.77
CA LEU A 24 5.91 -8.71 -1.76
C LEU A 24 4.48 -8.94 -2.25
N LEU A 25 4.11 -10.19 -2.56
CA LEU A 25 2.75 -10.55 -2.97
C LEU A 25 1.71 -10.19 -1.90
N SER A 26 2.01 -10.45 -0.64
CA SER A 26 1.15 -10.05 0.48
C SER A 26 1.08 -8.52 0.66
N ALA A 27 2.17 -7.82 0.40
CA ALA A 27 2.23 -6.37 0.54
C ALA A 27 1.41 -5.65 -0.54
N ILE A 28 1.38 -6.17 -1.78
CA ILE A 28 0.64 -5.57 -2.91
C ILE A 28 -0.87 -5.51 -2.65
N GLU A 29 -1.42 -6.38 -1.83
CA GLU A 29 -2.85 -6.35 -1.46
C GLU A 29 -3.20 -5.21 -0.50
N LYS A 30 -2.23 -4.74 0.29
CA LYS A 30 -2.49 -3.79 1.39
C LYS A 30 -3.11 -2.47 0.94
N PRO A 31 -2.67 -1.81 -0.16
CA PRO A 31 -3.31 -0.59 -0.65
C PRO A 31 -4.79 -0.81 -0.99
N PHE A 32 -5.12 -1.90 -1.67
CA PHE A 32 -6.50 -2.25 -1.99
C PHE A 32 -7.36 -2.43 -0.74
N ILE A 33 -6.87 -3.21 0.22
CA ILE A 33 -7.54 -3.43 1.50
C ILE A 33 -7.74 -2.11 2.25
N GLN A 34 -6.72 -1.23 2.24
CA GLN A 34 -6.80 0.05 2.92
C GLN A 34 -7.86 0.97 2.30
N ILE A 35 -7.98 0.99 0.98
CA ILE A 35 -9.02 1.75 0.27
C ILE A 35 -10.41 1.27 0.69
N LEU A 36 -10.64 -0.05 0.76
CA LEU A 36 -11.92 -0.61 1.22
C LEU A 36 -12.22 -0.25 2.67
N LYS A 37 -11.24 -0.33 3.56
CA LYS A 37 -11.38 0.07 4.97
C LYS A 37 -11.71 1.55 5.11
N ASN A 38 -11.06 2.40 4.33
CA ASN A 38 -11.34 3.85 4.34
C ASN A 38 -12.78 4.15 3.89
N ALA A 39 -13.37 3.28 3.08
CA ALA A 39 -14.77 3.34 2.67
C ALA A 39 -15.75 2.71 3.69
N GLY A 40 -15.26 2.24 4.84
CA GLY A 40 -16.07 1.58 5.86
C GLY A 40 -16.43 0.13 5.56
N ILE A 41 -15.72 -0.53 4.63
CA ILE A 41 -15.97 -1.90 4.24
C ILE A 41 -15.00 -2.84 4.97
N ASP A 42 -15.47 -3.42 6.08
CA ASP A 42 -14.64 -4.34 6.89
C ASP A 42 -14.56 -5.76 6.31
N LYS A 43 -15.60 -6.19 5.57
CA LYS A 43 -15.69 -7.53 4.97
C LYS A 43 -15.02 -7.60 3.59
N TYR A 44 -13.77 -7.19 3.50
CA TYR A 44 -13.04 -7.07 2.24
C TYR A 44 -12.57 -8.40 1.64
N HIS A 45 -12.48 -9.49 2.41
CA HIS A 45 -11.98 -10.79 1.92
C HIS A 45 -12.80 -11.35 0.75
N GLY A 46 -14.13 -11.23 0.81
CA GLY A 46 -14.99 -11.66 -0.28
C GLY A 46 -14.82 -10.84 -1.55
N ILE A 47 -14.61 -9.53 -1.38
CA ILE A 47 -14.37 -8.61 -2.50
C ILE A 47 -13.01 -8.90 -3.14
N LEU A 48 -11.98 -9.12 -2.34
CA LEU A 48 -10.63 -9.45 -2.83
C LEU A 48 -10.67 -10.74 -3.67
N ALA A 49 -11.29 -11.79 -3.15
CA ALA A 49 -11.41 -13.07 -3.85
C ALA A 49 -12.18 -12.94 -5.17
N ALA A 50 -13.27 -12.17 -5.21
CA ALA A 50 -14.07 -11.95 -6.41
C ALA A 50 -13.30 -11.15 -7.47
N VAL A 51 -12.57 -10.11 -7.06
CA VAL A 51 -11.72 -9.31 -7.96
C VAL A 51 -10.58 -10.15 -8.57
N GLU A 52 -10.00 -11.06 -7.79
CA GLU A 52 -8.96 -11.98 -8.27
C GLU A 52 -9.48 -13.00 -9.27
N HIS A 53 -10.69 -13.52 -9.04
CA HIS A 53 -11.29 -14.57 -9.88
C HIS A 53 -11.79 -14.00 -11.23
N ASP A 54 -12.51 -12.89 -11.20
CA ASP A 54 -13.24 -12.38 -12.36
C ASP A 54 -12.48 -11.28 -13.15
N PHE A 55 -11.29 -10.88 -12.69
CA PHE A 55 -10.50 -9.77 -13.26
C PHE A 55 -11.26 -8.44 -13.36
N LYS A 56 -12.34 -8.29 -12.59
CA LYS A 56 -13.13 -7.08 -12.48
C LYS A 56 -12.68 -6.26 -11.29
N GLY A 57 -12.82 -4.95 -11.38
CA GLY A 57 -12.61 -4.07 -10.23
C GLY A 57 -13.88 -3.93 -9.39
N TYR A 58 -13.74 -3.44 -8.18
CA TYR A 58 -14.84 -3.11 -7.30
C TYR A 58 -15.01 -1.59 -7.23
N ASN A 59 -16.13 -1.08 -7.75
CA ASN A 59 -16.46 0.34 -7.67
C ASN A 59 -17.08 0.64 -6.30
N ILE A 60 -16.33 1.28 -5.43
CA ILE A 60 -16.73 1.60 -4.06
C ILE A 60 -17.94 2.53 -4.01
N LYS A 61 -18.07 3.45 -4.98
CA LYS A 61 -19.20 4.38 -5.06
C LYS A 61 -20.54 3.68 -5.30
N THR A 62 -20.54 2.68 -6.18
CA THR A 62 -21.76 1.97 -6.59
C THR A 62 -21.95 0.65 -5.87
N GLY A 63 -20.90 0.12 -5.23
CA GLY A 63 -20.91 -1.21 -4.61
C GLY A 63 -20.95 -2.37 -5.59
N GLN A 64 -20.55 -2.15 -6.84
CA GLN A 64 -20.66 -3.14 -7.91
C GLN A 64 -19.29 -3.55 -8.47
N TYR A 65 -19.23 -4.78 -9.00
CA TYR A 65 -18.08 -5.26 -9.76
C TYR A 65 -18.20 -4.80 -11.20
N VAL A 66 -17.22 -4.05 -11.67
CA VAL A 66 -17.23 -3.39 -12.98
C VAL A 66 -15.91 -3.60 -13.72
N ASP A 67 -15.92 -3.42 -15.03
CA ASP A 67 -14.69 -3.21 -15.77
C ASP A 67 -14.17 -1.80 -15.49
N MET A 68 -13.01 -1.72 -14.84
CA MET A 68 -12.41 -0.45 -14.41
C MET A 68 -11.97 0.43 -15.58
N VAL A 69 -11.65 -0.19 -16.71
CA VAL A 69 -11.23 0.55 -17.92
C VAL A 69 -12.44 1.17 -18.59
N GLU A 70 -13.53 0.42 -18.72
CA GLU A 70 -14.78 0.93 -19.30
C GLU A 70 -15.39 2.05 -18.45
N GLU A 71 -15.30 1.93 -17.12
CA GLU A 71 -15.77 2.95 -16.16
C GLU A 71 -14.81 4.14 -16.02
N GLY A 72 -13.64 4.09 -16.67
CA GLY A 72 -12.64 5.15 -16.56
C GLY A 72 -11.97 5.26 -15.20
N ILE A 73 -12.06 4.23 -14.36
CA ILE A 73 -11.45 4.16 -13.03
C ILE A 73 -10.06 3.51 -13.16
N ILE A 74 -9.11 4.26 -13.64
CA ILE A 74 -7.75 3.78 -13.94
C ILE A 74 -6.70 4.76 -13.46
N ASP A 75 -5.57 4.23 -13.05
CA ASP A 75 -4.37 4.99 -12.74
C ASP A 75 -3.32 4.83 -13.85
N PRO A 76 -2.54 5.88 -14.14
CA PRO A 76 -1.42 5.77 -15.06
C PRO A 76 -0.42 4.72 -14.57
N THR A 77 -0.02 3.79 -15.44
CA THR A 77 0.92 2.70 -15.11
C THR A 77 2.24 3.23 -14.52
N LYS A 78 2.71 4.39 -14.99
CA LYS A 78 3.93 5.03 -14.47
C LYS A 78 3.81 5.37 -12.98
N VAL A 79 2.64 5.82 -12.52
CA VAL A 79 2.41 6.20 -11.10
C VAL A 79 2.48 4.96 -10.22
N THR A 80 1.75 3.91 -10.56
CA THR A 80 1.71 2.68 -9.77
C THR A 80 3.05 1.96 -9.76
N ARG A 81 3.76 1.95 -10.89
CA ARG A 81 5.10 1.38 -11.00
C ARG A 81 6.11 2.14 -10.13
N THR A 82 6.16 3.47 -10.25
CA THR A 82 7.11 4.30 -9.47
C THR A 82 6.81 4.19 -7.97
N ALA A 83 5.54 4.13 -7.57
CA ALA A 83 5.17 3.93 -6.18
C ALA A 83 5.71 2.60 -5.63
N LEU A 84 5.58 1.52 -6.39
CA LEU A 84 6.11 0.21 -6.00
C LEU A 84 7.64 0.20 -5.93
N GLU A 85 8.33 0.73 -6.94
CA GLU A 85 9.79 0.80 -7.00
C GLU A 85 10.35 1.60 -5.80
N ASN A 86 9.76 2.73 -5.48
CA ASN A 86 10.16 3.56 -4.34
C ASN A 86 9.89 2.84 -3.00
N ALA A 87 8.73 2.21 -2.85
CA ALA A 87 8.38 1.47 -1.63
C ALA A 87 9.37 0.32 -1.37
N VAL A 88 9.72 -0.44 -2.40
CA VAL A 88 10.71 -1.54 -2.29
C VAL A 88 12.09 -1.00 -1.95
N SER A 89 12.51 0.13 -2.54
CA SER A 89 13.80 0.76 -2.25
C SER A 89 13.90 1.19 -0.78
N VAL A 90 12.86 1.86 -0.26
CA VAL A 90 12.83 2.28 1.15
C VAL A 90 12.79 1.08 2.09
N ALA A 91 11.94 0.09 1.81
CA ALA A 91 11.84 -1.13 2.62
C ALA A 91 13.17 -1.89 2.66
N GLY A 92 13.87 -2.01 1.52
CA GLY A 92 15.19 -2.63 1.44
C GLY A 92 16.22 -1.92 2.32
N THR A 93 16.23 -0.59 2.30
CA THR A 93 17.12 0.21 3.17
C THR A 93 16.78 0.00 4.65
N MET A 94 15.50 -0.02 5.00
CA MET A 94 15.06 -0.26 6.39
C MET A 94 15.46 -1.63 6.90
N LEU A 95 15.37 -2.67 6.06
CA LEU A 95 15.72 -4.05 6.45
C LEU A 95 17.20 -4.24 6.80
N ILE A 96 18.10 -3.45 6.21
CA ILE A 96 19.54 -3.52 6.48
C ILE A 96 20.01 -2.49 7.53
N THR A 97 19.09 -1.66 8.04
CA THR A 97 19.42 -0.60 9.02
C THR A 97 19.39 -1.16 10.43
N GLU A 98 20.49 -1.05 11.14
CA GLU A 98 20.61 -1.47 12.54
C GLU A 98 20.10 -0.43 13.53
N CYS A 99 20.25 0.86 13.20
CA CYS A 99 19.91 1.96 14.10
C CYS A 99 19.42 3.17 13.30
N THR A 100 18.48 3.90 13.87
CA THR A 100 17.98 5.17 13.32
C THR A 100 18.16 6.26 14.37
N ILE A 101 18.78 7.37 13.97
CA ILE A 101 18.92 8.57 14.79
C ILE A 101 17.92 9.59 14.30
N VAL A 102 17.02 10.01 15.16
CA VAL A 102 16.01 11.03 14.87
C VAL A 102 16.10 12.13 15.94
N ASP A 103 15.79 13.34 15.54
CA ASP A 103 15.63 14.43 16.50
C ASP A 103 14.36 14.17 17.32
N ASP A 104 14.45 14.41 18.63
CA ASP A 104 13.28 14.35 19.52
C ASP A 104 12.37 15.51 19.14
N PRO A 105 11.06 15.31 18.86
CA PRO A 105 10.18 16.41 18.61
C PRO A 105 10.20 17.35 19.81
N GLU A 106 10.64 18.59 19.59
CA GLU A 106 10.54 19.62 20.62
C GLU A 106 9.07 19.70 21.03
N ASP A 107 8.81 19.45 22.33
CA ASP A 107 7.50 19.76 22.89
C ASP A 107 7.23 21.24 22.57
N ASP A 108 6.21 21.51 21.74
CA ASP A 108 5.70 22.85 21.53
C ASP A 108 5.39 23.42 22.93
N LYS A 109 6.38 24.08 23.51
CA LYS A 109 6.16 24.83 24.74
C LYS A 109 5.09 25.84 24.37
N GLU A 110 3.90 25.62 24.86
CA GLU A 110 2.82 26.59 24.84
C GLU A 110 3.44 27.92 25.27
N VAL A 111 3.59 28.83 24.32
CA VAL A 111 4.08 30.17 24.58
C VAL A 111 3.04 30.80 25.49
N ASP A 112 3.34 30.85 26.79
CA ASP A 112 2.46 31.43 27.80
C ASP A 112 2.09 32.85 27.32
N PRO A 113 0.80 33.11 27.02
CA PRO A 113 0.38 34.42 26.52
C PRO A 113 0.70 35.58 27.47
N MET A 114 1.02 35.26 28.74
CA MET A 114 1.41 36.26 29.74
C MET A 114 2.86 36.75 29.59
N SER A 115 3.73 36.04 28.89
CA SER A 115 5.11 36.51 28.68
C SER A 115 5.22 37.66 27.67
N MET A 116 4.19 37.93 26.88
CA MET A 116 4.14 39.06 25.94
C MET A 116 3.54 40.34 26.53
N MET A 117 3.06 40.35 27.78
CA MET A 117 2.51 41.54 28.43
C MET A 117 3.47 42.22 29.44
N GLY A 118 4.72 41.87 29.42
CA GLY A 118 5.77 42.44 30.29
C GLY A 118 6.64 43.47 29.58
N MET A 119 6.01 44.57 29.09
CA MET A 119 6.67 45.84 28.87
C MET A 119 5.68 46.99 29.11
#